data_47189fbfc4c6ddd43a152a2a42c377d2
#
_entry.id   47189fbfc4c6ddd43a152a2a42c377d2
#
_cell.length_a   1.000
_cell.length_b   1.000
_cell.length_c   1.000
_cell.angle_alpha   90.00
_cell.angle_beta   90.00
_cell.angle_gamma   90.00
#
_symmetry.space_group_name_H-M   'P 1'
#
loop_
_entity.id
_entity.type
_entity.pdbx_description
1 polymer ?
#
loop_
_entity_poly.entity_id
_entity_poly.type
_entity_poly.pdbx_seq_one_letter_code
_entity_poly.pdbx_strand_id
1 'polypeptide(L)'
;MRIAHLYCLLFLLLIANCSLAQRADTAHYYKNIIRYNLSGALLFGIDHYVVLGYERVIKPRQSISVNFGRASLPKPVSINTDSFQVQKDQKRNGYNFSIDYRFYLASENKHHAPHGLYIGPYYSYNKFTNDKQWAHTNNSTTSNINTSTKFNIHTVGFELGYQFIFWKRLALDLVLAGPGLGFYNYKATFDSNISPDAKKQLQEALKQLLTQKFPGMNYVFSDKTLDANGVMKTNTIGYRYIFHIGFNF
;
A
#
# COMPACT_ATOMS: atom_id res chain seq x y z
N MET A 1 -5.06 -16.92 22.99
CA MET A 1 -4.23 -15.91 23.69
C MET A 1 -2.80 -16.37 23.98
N ARG A 2 -2.52 -17.59 24.44
CA ARG A 2 -1.15 -18.05 24.83
C ARG A 2 -0.14 -18.11 23.67
N ILE A 3 -0.55 -18.43 22.45
CA ILE A 3 0.35 -18.57 21.28
C ILE A 3 0.87 -17.22 20.81
N ALA A 4 0.05 -16.16 20.84
CA ALA A 4 0.47 -14.81 20.45
C ALA A 4 1.56 -14.23 21.36
N HIS A 5 1.49 -14.52 22.65
CA HIS A 5 2.52 -14.10 23.62
C HIS A 5 3.85 -14.84 23.40
N LEU A 6 3.79 -16.10 22.96
CA LEU A 6 5.00 -16.87 22.64
C LEU A 6 5.74 -16.32 21.44
N TYR A 7 5.02 -15.93 20.38
CA TYR A 7 5.63 -15.28 19.20
C TYR A 7 6.18 -13.89 19.52
N CYS A 8 5.51 -13.13 20.38
CA CYS A 8 5.98 -11.82 20.82
C CYS A 8 7.26 -11.95 21.66
N LEU A 9 7.33 -12.98 22.52
CA LEU A 9 8.52 -13.27 23.34
C LEU A 9 9.68 -13.78 22.49
N LEU A 10 9.42 -14.62 21.49
CA LEU A 10 10.44 -15.08 20.53
C LEU A 10 10.99 -13.92 19.68
N PHE A 11 10.14 -13.00 19.27
CA PHE A 11 10.50 -11.81 18.53
C PHE A 11 11.36 -10.84 19.37
N LEU A 12 11.01 -10.65 20.66
CA LEU A 12 11.79 -9.86 21.62
C LEU A 12 13.15 -10.50 21.93
N LEU A 13 13.23 -11.82 22.04
CA LEU A 13 14.48 -12.55 22.23
C LEU A 13 15.41 -12.47 21.01
N LEU A 14 14.86 -12.46 19.79
CA LEU A 14 15.63 -12.24 18.57
C LEU A 14 16.25 -10.82 18.51
N ILE A 15 15.49 -9.82 18.97
CA ILE A 15 15.98 -8.42 19.02
C ILE A 15 17.08 -8.27 20.08
N ALA A 16 16.94 -8.90 21.25
CA ALA A 16 17.91 -8.81 22.34
C ALA A 16 19.30 -9.37 21.97
N ASN A 17 19.35 -10.43 21.16
CA ASN A 17 20.62 -11.02 20.71
C ASN A 17 21.32 -10.19 19.63
N CYS A 18 20.60 -9.29 18.93
CA CYS A 18 21.20 -8.42 17.90
C CYS A 18 22.08 -7.31 18.47
N SER A 19 21.91 -6.95 19.74
CA SER A 19 22.66 -5.86 20.38
C SER A 19 24.14 -6.20 20.64
N LEU A 20 24.52 -7.49 20.66
CA LEU A 20 25.87 -7.93 20.98
C LEU A 20 26.79 -8.13 19.77
N ALA A 21 26.29 -8.02 18.55
CA ALA A 21 27.04 -8.31 17.32
C ALA A 21 27.69 -7.10 16.64
N GLN A 22 27.70 -5.93 17.28
CA GLN A 22 28.25 -4.69 16.67
C GLN A 22 29.74 -4.54 16.91
N ARG A 23 30.56 -5.43 16.35
CA ARG A 23 31.99 -5.12 16.16
C ARG A 23 32.15 -4.19 14.96
N ALA A 24 32.81 -3.04 15.18
CA ALA A 24 33.28 -2.16 14.12
C ALA A 24 34.24 -2.91 13.21
N ASP A 25 33.79 -3.35 12.08
CA ASP A 25 34.58 -4.03 11.06
C ASP A 25 34.78 -3.07 9.88
N THR A 26 35.97 -2.80 9.48
CA THR A 26 36.37 -2.06 8.26
C THR A 26 36.02 -2.91 7.04
N ALA A 27 34.73 -3.17 6.86
CA ALA A 27 34.26 -4.17 5.95
C ALA A 27 33.64 -3.56 4.69
N HIS A 28 33.85 -4.23 3.61
CA HIS A 28 33.18 -4.07 2.33
C HIS A 28 31.74 -3.56 2.48
N TYR A 29 31.53 -2.28 2.16
CA TYR A 29 30.18 -1.68 2.16
C TYR A 29 29.46 -2.10 0.89
N TYR A 30 28.49 -2.98 1.04
CA TYR A 30 27.56 -3.28 -0.03
C TYR A 30 26.68 -2.06 -0.28
N LYS A 31 26.51 -1.72 -1.54
CA LYS A 31 25.84 -0.48 -1.94
C LYS A 31 24.46 -0.71 -2.54
N ASN A 32 24.05 -1.96 -2.67
CA ASN A 32 22.81 -2.33 -3.35
C ASN A 32 21.95 -3.19 -2.45
N ILE A 33 20.64 -2.93 -2.45
CA ILE A 33 19.67 -3.77 -1.76
C ILE A 33 18.54 -4.10 -2.72
N ILE A 34 18.23 -5.38 -2.84
CA ILE A 34 16.95 -5.83 -3.38
C ILE A 34 16.04 -6.11 -2.20
N ARG A 35 14.80 -5.63 -2.24
CA ARG A 35 13.87 -5.76 -1.12
C ARG A 35 12.45 -6.09 -1.58
N TYR A 36 11.67 -6.65 -0.66
CA TYR A 36 10.26 -6.97 -0.83
C TYR A 36 9.44 -6.20 0.19
N ASN A 37 8.32 -5.61 -0.25
CA ASN A 37 7.39 -4.90 0.64
C ASN A 37 6.50 -5.90 1.37
N LEU A 38 6.87 -6.22 2.59
CA LEU A 38 6.19 -7.22 3.40
C LEU A 38 4.87 -6.70 3.99
N SER A 39 4.81 -5.41 4.39
CA SER A 39 3.59 -4.84 4.97
C SER A 39 2.42 -4.86 3.99
N GLY A 40 2.66 -4.52 2.72
CA GLY A 40 1.64 -4.61 1.68
C GLY A 40 1.17 -6.04 1.45
N ALA A 41 2.09 -7.00 1.44
CA ALA A 41 1.76 -8.42 1.31
C ALA A 41 0.94 -8.94 2.49
N LEU A 42 1.23 -8.50 3.72
CA LEU A 42 0.47 -8.88 4.92
C LEU A 42 -0.93 -8.26 4.93
N LEU A 43 -1.09 -7.01 4.47
CA LEU A 43 -2.38 -6.31 4.47
C LEU A 43 -3.31 -6.77 3.33
N PHE A 44 -2.76 -7.02 2.16
CA PHE A 44 -3.54 -7.32 0.94
C PHE A 44 -3.47 -8.79 0.51
N GLY A 45 -2.57 -9.56 1.11
CA GLY A 45 -2.28 -10.94 0.73
C GLY A 45 -1.14 -11.06 -0.26
N ILE A 46 -0.32 -12.10 -0.13
CA ILE A 46 0.87 -12.34 -0.96
C ILE A 46 0.50 -12.46 -2.45
N ASP A 47 -0.65 -13.05 -2.76
CA ASP A 47 -1.13 -13.19 -4.15
C ASP A 47 -1.56 -11.86 -4.79
N HIS A 48 -1.88 -10.88 -3.97
CA HIS A 48 -2.43 -9.59 -4.39
C HIS A 48 -1.42 -8.45 -4.33
N TYR A 49 -0.34 -8.62 -3.59
CA TYR A 49 0.66 -7.59 -3.41
C TYR A 49 2.07 -8.15 -3.52
N VAL A 50 2.69 -7.96 -4.69
CA VAL A 50 4.07 -8.35 -4.97
C VAL A 50 4.81 -7.12 -5.46
N VAL A 51 5.39 -6.39 -4.53
CA VAL A 51 6.17 -5.16 -4.82
C VAL A 51 7.61 -5.38 -4.40
N LEU A 52 8.49 -5.33 -5.38
CA LEU A 52 9.92 -5.42 -5.21
C LEU A 52 10.53 -4.03 -5.25
N GLY A 53 11.62 -3.86 -4.53
CA GLY A 53 12.37 -2.62 -4.48
C GLY A 53 13.85 -2.83 -4.73
N TYR A 54 14.47 -1.78 -5.23
CA TYR A 54 15.91 -1.69 -5.35
C TYR A 54 16.38 -0.38 -4.72
N GLU A 55 17.38 -0.47 -3.86
CA GLU A 55 18.03 0.67 -3.24
C GLU A 55 19.51 0.72 -3.63
N ARG A 56 20.00 1.90 -3.96
CA ARG A 56 21.40 2.17 -4.27
C ARG A 56 21.94 3.26 -3.37
N VAL A 57 23.01 2.94 -2.66
CA VAL A 57 23.83 3.93 -1.94
C VAL A 57 24.62 4.76 -2.94
N ILE A 58 24.37 6.07 -2.96
CA ILE A 58 25.01 7.03 -3.87
C ILE A 58 26.20 7.71 -3.18
N LYS A 59 26.04 8.07 -1.91
CA LYS A 59 27.05 8.70 -1.06
C LYS A 59 27.07 8.00 0.31
N PRO A 60 28.11 8.21 1.13
CA PRO A 60 28.23 7.53 2.41
C PRO A 60 27.00 7.63 3.34
N ARG A 61 26.15 8.64 3.13
CA ARG A 61 24.95 8.89 3.94
C ARG A 61 23.71 9.16 3.12
N GLN A 62 23.71 8.75 1.86
CA GLN A 62 22.58 9.00 0.95
C GLN A 62 22.33 7.79 0.07
N SER A 63 21.06 7.46 -0.11
CA SER A 63 20.61 6.45 -1.07
C SER A 63 19.38 6.90 -1.85
N ILE A 64 19.16 6.27 -2.97
CA ILE A 64 17.93 6.34 -3.74
C ILE A 64 17.30 4.96 -3.77
N SER A 65 16.00 4.91 -3.66
CA SER A 65 15.24 3.67 -3.71
C SER A 65 14.09 3.78 -4.69
N VAL A 66 13.85 2.71 -5.42
CA VAL A 66 12.73 2.56 -6.35
C VAL A 66 12.02 1.26 -6.06
N ASN A 67 10.71 1.29 -5.94
CA ASN A 67 9.88 0.11 -5.74
C ASN A 67 8.84 0.02 -6.84
N PHE A 68 8.61 -1.17 -7.35
CA PHE A 68 7.62 -1.43 -8.39
C PHE A 68 7.05 -2.84 -8.24
N GLY A 69 5.77 -2.99 -8.55
CA GLY A 69 5.17 -4.31 -8.57
C GLY A 69 3.66 -4.31 -8.69
N ARG A 70 3.12 -5.52 -8.68
CA ARG A 70 1.69 -5.74 -8.70
C ARG A 70 1.10 -5.42 -7.33
N ALA A 71 0.02 -4.61 -7.34
CA ALA A 71 -0.78 -4.31 -6.15
C ALA A 71 -2.25 -4.34 -6.57
N SER A 72 -2.97 -5.37 -6.21
CA SER A 72 -4.40 -5.48 -6.49
C SER A 72 -5.20 -5.43 -5.18
N LEU A 73 -6.39 -4.88 -5.25
CA LEU A 73 -7.27 -4.80 -4.09
C LEU A 73 -7.71 -6.21 -3.66
N PRO A 74 -7.78 -6.51 -2.35
CA PRO A 74 -8.29 -7.79 -1.88
C PRO A 74 -9.74 -8.01 -2.33
N LYS A 75 -10.22 -9.25 -2.31
CA LYS A 75 -11.62 -9.56 -2.60
C LYS A 75 -12.50 -8.79 -1.64
N PRO A 76 -13.38 -7.89 -2.12
CA PRO A 76 -14.38 -7.33 -1.24
C PRO A 76 -15.30 -8.47 -0.77
N VAL A 77 -15.58 -8.50 0.50
CA VAL A 77 -16.69 -9.32 1.00
C VAL A 77 -17.93 -8.83 0.27
N SER A 78 -18.75 -9.74 -0.22
CA SER A 78 -19.98 -9.41 -0.94
C SER A 78 -20.79 -8.37 -0.14
N ILE A 79 -21.00 -7.19 -0.70
CA ILE A 79 -22.07 -6.33 -0.23
C ILE A 79 -23.30 -6.76 -0.97
N ASN A 80 -24.23 -7.35 -0.24
CA ASN A 80 -25.58 -7.58 -0.69
C ASN A 80 -26.40 -6.39 -0.16
N THR A 81 -26.76 -5.48 -1.04
CA THR A 81 -27.87 -4.55 -0.79
C THR A 81 -29.14 -5.24 -1.28
N ASP A 82 -30.30 -4.83 -0.77
CA ASP A 82 -31.60 -5.46 -1.10
C ASP A 82 -31.85 -5.54 -2.63
N SER A 83 -31.25 -4.66 -3.41
CA SER A 83 -31.46 -4.55 -4.86
C SER A 83 -30.21 -4.97 -5.70
N PHE A 84 -29.04 -5.09 -5.12
CA PHE A 84 -27.81 -5.40 -5.86
C PHE A 84 -27.01 -6.50 -5.18
N GLN A 85 -26.69 -7.53 -5.94
CA GLN A 85 -25.82 -8.63 -5.51
C GLN A 85 -24.61 -8.75 -6.47
N VAL A 86 -23.40 -8.85 -5.92
CA VAL A 86 -22.21 -9.13 -6.73
C VAL A 86 -22.26 -10.58 -7.19
N GLN A 87 -22.45 -10.78 -8.50
CA GLN A 87 -22.44 -12.12 -9.09
C GLN A 87 -21.02 -12.60 -9.40
N LYS A 88 -20.17 -11.72 -9.94
CA LYS A 88 -18.84 -12.10 -10.38
C LYS A 88 -17.85 -10.95 -10.30
N ASP A 89 -16.72 -11.19 -9.65
CA ASP A 89 -15.50 -10.39 -9.81
C ASP A 89 -14.81 -10.86 -11.10
N GLN A 90 -14.82 -10.05 -12.15
CA GLN A 90 -14.28 -10.46 -13.45
C GLN A 90 -12.76 -10.26 -13.53
N LYS A 91 -12.28 -9.08 -13.18
CA LYS A 91 -10.85 -8.77 -13.31
C LYS A 91 -10.41 -7.75 -12.26
N ARG A 92 -9.32 -8.07 -11.57
CA ARG A 92 -8.65 -7.16 -10.63
C ARG A 92 -7.21 -7.01 -10.99
N ASN A 93 -6.82 -5.82 -11.35
CA ASN A 93 -5.44 -5.48 -11.68
C ASN A 93 -5.05 -4.21 -10.93
N GLY A 94 -3.76 -4.09 -10.71
CA GLY A 94 -3.19 -2.85 -10.18
C GLY A 94 -1.70 -2.97 -10.06
N TYR A 95 -1.07 -1.83 -9.89
CA TYR A 95 0.36 -1.75 -9.63
C TYR A 95 0.68 -0.61 -8.68
N ASN A 96 1.79 -0.80 -7.98
CA ASN A 96 2.42 0.20 -7.14
C ASN A 96 3.75 0.60 -7.78
N PHE A 97 4.03 1.89 -7.75
CA PHE A 97 5.34 2.47 -8.03
C PHE A 97 5.68 3.45 -6.92
N SER A 98 6.90 3.42 -6.40
CA SER A 98 7.38 4.49 -5.53
C SER A 98 8.87 4.74 -5.70
N ILE A 99 9.26 5.97 -5.42
CA ILE A 99 10.64 6.41 -5.39
C ILE A 99 10.85 7.24 -4.14
N ASP A 100 11.98 7.03 -3.46
CA ASP A 100 12.38 7.80 -2.29
C ASP A 100 13.88 8.08 -2.32
N TYR A 101 14.24 9.25 -1.80
CA TYR A 101 15.63 9.65 -1.59
C TYR A 101 15.88 9.75 -0.09
N ARG A 102 16.93 9.11 0.41
CA ARG A 102 17.19 8.93 1.84
C ARG A 102 18.45 9.63 2.27
N PHE A 103 18.34 10.38 3.35
CA PHE A 103 19.43 11.02 4.07
C PHE A 103 19.62 10.31 5.41
N TYR A 104 20.68 9.54 5.56
CA TYR A 104 21.04 8.86 6.82
C TYR A 104 21.65 9.86 7.78
N LEU A 105 21.03 10.03 8.96
CA LEU A 105 21.38 11.08 9.93
C LEU A 105 22.71 10.78 10.59
N ALA A 106 23.68 11.71 10.45
CA ALA A 106 25.05 11.51 10.89
C ALA A 106 25.21 11.42 12.41
N SER A 107 24.41 12.22 13.14
CA SER A 107 24.43 12.27 14.60
C SER A 107 23.90 11.00 15.25
N GLU A 108 22.94 10.32 14.58
CA GLU A 108 22.23 9.16 15.11
C GLU A 108 22.82 7.82 14.65
N ASN A 109 23.65 7.83 13.59
CA ASN A 109 24.13 6.61 12.96
C ASN A 109 25.63 6.41 13.12
N LYS A 110 26.03 5.31 13.76
CA LYS A 110 27.43 4.85 13.83
C LYS A 110 27.94 4.27 12.51
N HIS A 111 27.04 3.86 11.62
CA HIS A 111 27.33 3.19 10.35
C HIS A 111 27.02 4.10 9.16
N HIS A 112 27.68 3.83 8.04
CA HIS A 112 27.32 4.44 6.76
C HIS A 112 26.03 3.85 6.19
N ALA A 113 25.41 4.58 5.25
CA ALA A 113 24.29 4.04 4.47
C ALA A 113 24.65 2.65 3.87
N PRO A 114 23.75 1.75 3.81
CA PRO A 114 22.31 1.85 4.04
C PRO A 114 21.84 1.41 5.45
N HIS A 115 22.58 1.69 6.49
CA HIS A 115 22.27 1.28 7.86
C HIS A 115 21.98 2.50 8.74
N GLY A 116 20.85 2.48 9.46
CA GLY A 116 20.50 3.45 10.50
C GLY A 116 19.25 4.27 10.21
N LEU A 117 19.09 5.32 11.02
CA LEU A 117 17.97 6.25 10.93
C LEU A 117 18.13 7.14 9.70
N TYR A 118 17.07 7.28 8.93
CA TYR A 118 17.03 8.13 7.75
C TYR A 118 15.77 8.96 7.68
N ILE A 119 15.86 10.05 6.93
CA ILE A 119 14.72 10.89 6.55
C ILE A 119 14.84 11.19 5.05
N GLY A 120 13.71 11.44 4.39
CA GLY A 120 13.77 11.86 2.99
C GLY A 120 12.43 12.05 2.31
N PRO A 121 12.42 12.75 1.17
CA PRO A 121 11.22 12.87 0.34
C PRO A 121 10.88 11.56 -0.35
N TYR A 122 9.59 11.34 -0.56
CA TYR A 122 9.10 10.24 -1.36
C TYR A 122 7.96 10.66 -2.29
N TYR A 123 7.82 9.91 -3.36
CA TYR A 123 6.65 9.88 -4.22
C TYR A 123 6.15 8.45 -4.36
N SER A 124 4.84 8.25 -4.31
CA SER A 124 4.24 6.96 -4.62
C SER A 124 3.03 7.11 -5.54
N TYR A 125 2.84 6.12 -6.38
CA TYR A 125 1.71 5.98 -7.27
C TYR A 125 1.10 4.59 -7.16
N ASN A 126 -0.21 4.53 -6.88
CA ASN A 126 -0.97 3.30 -6.86
C ASN A 126 -2.10 3.41 -7.88
N LYS A 127 -2.25 2.37 -8.68
CA LYS A 127 -3.36 2.24 -9.62
C LYS A 127 -4.07 0.92 -9.35
N PHE A 128 -5.38 0.98 -9.19
CA PHE A 128 -6.23 -0.19 -9.04
C PHE A 128 -7.34 -0.15 -10.07
N THR A 129 -7.63 -1.28 -10.68
CA THR A 129 -8.74 -1.46 -11.63
C THR A 129 -9.52 -2.69 -11.21
N ASN A 130 -10.82 -2.58 -11.16
CA ASN A 130 -11.69 -3.68 -10.77
C ASN A 130 -12.94 -3.68 -11.64
N ASP A 131 -13.17 -4.78 -12.35
CA ASP A 131 -14.35 -5.02 -13.17
C ASP A 131 -15.27 -6.00 -12.45
N LYS A 132 -16.54 -5.62 -12.28
CA LYS A 132 -17.55 -6.41 -11.56
C LYS A 132 -18.81 -6.54 -12.37
N GLN A 133 -19.47 -7.67 -12.20
CA GLN A 133 -20.82 -7.92 -12.67
C GLN A 133 -21.78 -7.99 -11.47
N TRP A 134 -22.86 -7.23 -11.54
CA TRP A 134 -23.89 -7.15 -10.52
C TRP A 134 -25.18 -7.73 -11.06
N ALA A 135 -25.92 -8.45 -10.23
CA ALA A 135 -27.33 -8.71 -10.45
C ALA A 135 -28.13 -7.57 -9.83
N HIS A 136 -28.98 -6.97 -10.60
CA HIS A 136 -29.98 -6.00 -10.14
C HIS A 136 -31.35 -6.66 -10.27
N THR A 137 -32.04 -6.85 -9.15
CA THR A 137 -33.39 -7.42 -9.12
C THR A 137 -34.39 -6.30 -8.86
N ASN A 138 -35.32 -6.11 -9.80
CA ASN A 138 -36.42 -5.18 -9.69
C ASN A 138 -37.72 -5.93 -10.03
N ASN A 139 -38.66 -6.01 -9.07
CA ASN A 139 -40.00 -6.59 -9.26
C ASN A 139 -40.02 -7.90 -10.08
N SER A 140 -39.19 -8.88 -9.69
CA SER A 140 -39.07 -10.21 -10.33
C SER A 140 -38.28 -10.26 -11.63
N THR A 141 -37.71 -9.16 -12.11
CA THR A 141 -36.81 -9.16 -13.27
C THR A 141 -35.38 -8.95 -12.79
N THR A 142 -34.48 -9.88 -13.09
CA THR A 142 -33.06 -9.76 -12.80
C THR A 142 -32.31 -9.32 -14.05
N SER A 143 -31.61 -8.22 -13.97
CA SER A 143 -30.71 -7.70 -15.03
C SER A 143 -29.25 -7.71 -14.56
N ASN A 144 -28.34 -7.94 -15.49
CA ASN A 144 -26.90 -7.91 -15.22
C ASN A 144 -26.34 -6.54 -15.57
N ILE A 145 -25.60 -5.96 -14.64
CA ILE A 145 -24.94 -4.67 -14.79
C ILE A 145 -23.44 -4.86 -14.65
N ASN A 146 -22.67 -4.44 -15.64
CA ASN A 146 -21.22 -4.43 -15.55
C ASN A 146 -20.72 -3.07 -15.07
N THR A 147 -19.78 -3.08 -14.15
CA THR A 147 -19.10 -1.88 -13.67
C THR A 147 -17.61 -2.03 -13.82
N SER A 148 -16.94 -0.97 -14.28
CA SER A 148 -15.49 -0.85 -14.25
C SER A 148 -15.09 0.30 -13.33
N THR A 149 -14.26 0.00 -12.34
CA THR A 149 -13.78 1.00 -11.41
C THR A 149 -12.27 1.18 -11.57
N LYS A 150 -11.81 2.44 -11.58
CA LYS A 150 -10.40 2.82 -11.62
C LYS A 150 -10.12 3.72 -10.43
N PHE A 151 -9.09 3.39 -9.66
CA PHE A 151 -8.67 4.17 -8.51
C PHE A 151 -7.18 4.47 -8.62
N ASN A 152 -6.86 5.75 -8.78
CA ASN A 152 -5.48 6.25 -8.87
C ASN A 152 -5.19 7.08 -7.62
N ILE A 153 -4.04 6.82 -7.01
CA ILE A 153 -3.57 7.53 -5.82
C ILE A 153 -2.14 7.98 -6.09
N HIS A 154 -1.91 9.28 -6.05
CA HIS A 154 -0.58 9.88 -6.05
C HIS A 154 -0.29 10.42 -4.65
N THR A 155 0.87 10.16 -4.11
CA THR A 155 1.27 10.71 -2.80
C THR A 155 2.67 11.29 -2.90
N VAL A 156 2.83 12.51 -2.40
CA VAL A 156 4.12 13.18 -2.23
C VAL A 156 4.29 13.48 -0.74
N GLY A 157 5.43 13.17 -0.19
CA GLY A 157 5.65 13.39 1.25
C GLY A 157 7.09 13.24 1.67
N PHE A 158 7.26 13.21 2.98
CA PHE A 158 8.53 12.91 3.61
C PHE A 158 8.37 11.69 4.49
N GLU A 159 9.44 10.93 4.64
CA GLU A 159 9.45 9.75 5.49
C GLU A 159 10.59 9.80 6.49
N LEU A 160 10.34 9.21 7.64
CA LEU A 160 11.29 8.85 8.66
C LEU A 160 11.32 7.34 8.74
N GLY A 161 12.50 6.74 8.65
CA GLY A 161 12.64 5.30 8.74
C GLY A 161 13.95 4.88 9.37
N TYR A 162 14.02 3.60 9.70
CA TYR A 162 15.24 2.97 10.20
C TYR A 162 15.51 1.68 9.43
N GLN A 163 16.74 1.56 8.93
CA GLN A 163 17.18 0.37 8.20
C GLN A 163 18.24 -0.38 9.01
N PHE A 164 17.96 -1.65 9.27
CA PHE A 164 18.88 -2.57 9.92
C PHE A 164 19.57 -3.43 8.88
N ILE A 165 20.87 -3.64 9.05
CA ILE A 165 21.66 -4.60 8.28
C ILE A 165 22.20 -5.67 9.23
N PHE A 166 21.70 -6.88 9.10
CA PHE A 166 22.14 -8.02 9.89
C PHE A 166 23.09 -8.90 9.05
N TRP A 167 24.12 -9.41 9.68
CA TRP A 167 25.10 -10.32 9.06
C TRP A 167 25.65 -9.80 7.71
N LYS A 168 25.73 -8.48 7.55
CA LYS A 168 26.14 -7.79 6.32
C LYS A 168 25.20 -7.98 5.12
N ARG A 169 24.21 -8.86 5.18
CA ARG A 169 23.38 -9.28 4.03
C ARG A 169 21.89 -9.05 4.20
N LEU A 170 21.33 -9.35 5.36
CA LEU A 170 19.91 -9.20 5.60
C LEU A 170 19.59 -7.74 5.90
N ALA A 171 18.76 -7.12 5.07
CA ALA A 171 18.25 -5.78 5.28
C ALA A 171 16.79 -5.84 5.80
N LEU A 172 16.51 -5.17 6.90
CA LEU A 172 15.17 -4.88 7.38
C LEU A 172 14.98 -3.37 7.39
N ASP A 173 14.03 -2.88 6.62
CA ASP A 173 13.76 -1.46 6.46
C ASP A 173 12.36 -1.13 6.96
N LEU A 174 12.29 -0.23 7.92
CA LEU A 174 11.07 0.21 8.58
C LEU A 174 10.85 1.70 8.27
N VAL A 175 9.86 2.01 7.43
CA VAL A 175 9.32 3.36 7.34
C VAL A 175 8.38 3.56 8.53
N LEU A 176 8.86 4.27 9.55
CA LEU A 176 8.17 4.47 10.82
C LEU A 176 7.09 5.54 10.74
N ALA A 177 7.32 6.56 9.93
CA ALA A 177 6.36 7.62 9.66
C ALA A 177 6.60 8.20 8.26
N GLY A 178 5.56 8.28 7.46
CA GLY A 178 5.62 8.86 6.12
C GLY A 178 4.41 9.75 5.87
N PRO A 179 4.33 10.94 6.53
CA PRO A 179 3.28 11.90 6.20
C PRO A 179 3.44 12.40 4.75
N GLY A 180 2.30 12.59 4.09
CA GLY A 180 2.30 13.05 2.71
C GLY A 180 0.95 13.57 2.27
N LEU A 181 0.96 14.32 1.17
CA LEU A 181 -0.23 14.81 0.51
C LEU A 181 -0.66 13.80 -0.55
N GLY A 182 -1.82 13.19 -0.36
CA GLY A 182 -2.42 12.23 -1.26
C GLY A 182 -3.43 12.87 -2.18
N PHE A 183 -3.34 12.58 -3.48
CA PHE A 183 -4.29 12.97 -4.53
C PHE A 183 -5.01 11.71 -4.98
N TYR A 184 -6.30 11.65 -4.72
CA TYR A 184 -7.14 10.47 -4.95
C TYR A 184 -8.09 10.75 -6.10
N ASN A 185 -8.11 9.85 -7.08
CA ASN A 185 -9.02 9.92 -8.23
C ASN A 185 -9.68 8.55 -8.42
N TYR A 186 -10.94 8.46 -8.01
CA TYR A 186 -11.79 7.30 -8.19
C TYR A 186 -12.77 7.54 -9.33
N LYS A 187 -12.88 6.60 -10.28
CA LYS A 187 -13.84 6.63 -11.39
C LYS A 187 -14.56 5.31 -11.48
N ALA A 188 -15.89 5.37 -11.49
CA ALA A 188 -16.77 4.24 -11.76
C ALA A 188 -17.49 4.47 -13.09
N THR A 189 -17.39 3.52 -14.01
CA THR A 189 -18.13 3.49 -15.27
C THR A 189 -19.15 2.36 -15.25
N PHE A 190 -20.32 2.61 -15.78
CA PHE A 190 -21.45 1.69 -15.81
C PHE A 190 -21.85 1.42 -17.25
N ASP A 191 -22.38 0.24 -17.53
CA ASP A 191 -23.02 -0.05 -18.83
C ASP A 191 -24.21 0.87 -19.08
N SER A 192 -24.48 1.16 -20.35
CA SER A 192 -25.33 2.25 -20.83
C SER A 192 -26.83 2.14 -20.51
N ASN A 193 -27.32 1.02 -20.01
CA ASN A 193 -28.75 0.74 -19.86
C ASN A 193 -29.25 0.73 -18.41
N ILE A 194 -28.67 1.54 -17.55
CA ILE A 194 -29.07 1.64 -16.13
C ILE A 194 -29.99 2.84 -15.95
N SER A 195 -31.13 2.66 -15.23
CA SER A 195 -31.98 3.78 -14.82
C SER A 195 -31.19 4.75 -13.92
N PRO A 196 -31.52 6.05 -13.91
CA PRO A 196 -30.84 7.04 -13.06
C PRO A 196 -30.84 6.64 -11.57
N ASP A 197 -31.93 6.08 -11.08
CA ASP A 197 -32.08 5.67 -9.67
C ASP A 197 -31.19 4.47 -9.35
N ALA A 198 -31.17 3.44 -10.21
CA ALA A 198 -30.28 2.29 -10.06
C ALA A 198 -28.81 2.70 -10.12
N LYS A 199 -28.46 3.65 -10.99
CA LYS A 199 -27.10 4.22 -11.06
C LYS A 199 -26.70 4.86 -9.74
N LYS A 200 -27.58 5.68 -9.15
CA LYS A 200 -27.33 6.34 -7.86
C LYS A 200 -27.12 5.34 -6.73
N GLN A 201 -28.00 4.34 -6.60
CA GLN A 201 -27.86 3.29 -5.59
C GLN A 201 -26.56 2.51 -5.75
N LEU A 202 -26.18 2.17 -6.99
CA LEU A 202 -24.93 1.45 -7.27
C LEU A 202 -23.69 2.31 -6.97
N GLN A 203 -23.75 3.63 -7.21
CA GLN A 203 -22.69 4.56 -6.83
C GLN A 203 -22.51 4.62 -5.31
N GLU A 204 -23.59 4.63 -4.55
CA GLU A 204 -23.55 4.60 -3.08
C GLU A 204 -22.98 3.27 -2.56
N ALA A 205 -23.40 2.15 -3.14
CA ALA A 205 -22.85 0.84 -2.81
C ALA A 205 -21.34 0.75 -3.10
N LEU A 206 -20.88 1.30 -4.24
CA LEU A 206 -19.44 1.36 -4.57
C LEU A 206 -18.66 2.27 -3.61
N LYS A 207 -19.25 3.41 -3.20
CA LYS A 207 -18.65 4.28 -2.17
C LYS A 207 -18.54 3.54 -0.84
N GLN A 208 -19.57 2.85 -0.40
CA GLN A 208 -19.56 2.04 0.82
C GLN A 208 -18.48 0.95 0.75
N LEU A 209 -18.36 0.23 -0.37
CA LEU A 209 -17.29 -0.74 -0.60
C LEU A 209 -15.91 -0.13 -0.40
N LEU A 210 -15.69 1.04 -0.99
CA LEU A 210 -14.39 1.72 -0.91
C LEU A 210 -14.08 2.16 0.53
N THR A 211 -15.05 2.78 1.21
CA THR A 211 -14.84 3.34 2.55
C THR A 211 -14.75 2.29 3.65
N GLN A 212 -15.50 1.18 3.53
CA GLN A 212 -15.53 0.14 4.56
C GLN A 212 -14.36 -0.86 4.44
N LYS A 213 -13.86 -1.10 3.21
CA LYS A 213 -12.87 -2.15 2.96
C LYS A 213 -11.43 -1.68 2.94
N PHE A 214 -11.20 -0.38 2.85
CA PHE A 214 -9.85 0.17 2.82
C PHE A 214 -9.59 1.01 4.06
N PRO A 215 -8.57 0.65 4.87
CA PRO A 215 -8.17 1.45 6.01
C PRO A 215 -7.92 2.91 5.60
N GLY A 216 -8.59 3.84 6.28
CA GLY A 216 -8.47 5.27 6.04
C GLY A 216 -9.28 5.84 4.87
N MET A 217 -9.93 5.03 4.04
CA MET A 217 -10.73 5.57 2.92
C MET A 217 -12.03 6.22 3.36
N ASN A 218 -12.58 5.85 4.52
CA ASN A 218 -13.67 6.58 5.14
C ASN A 218 -13.26 8.03 5.43
N TYR A 219 -12.06 8.27 5.97
CA TYR A 219 -11.53 9.62 6.19
C TYR A 219 -11.32 10.39 4.87
N VAL A 220 -10.84 9.69 3.82
CA VAL A 220 -10.58 10.31 2.52
C VAL A 220 -11.85 10.71 1.78
N PHE A 221 -12.93 9.90 1.90
CA PHE A 221 -14.13 10.03 1.08
C PHE A 221 -15.44 10.20 1.84
N SER A 222 -15.43 10.42 3.17
CA SER A 222 -16.65 10.54 3.99
C SER A 222 -17.65 11.55 3.41
N ASP A 223 -17.15 12.74 3.08
CA ASP A 223 -17.97 13.88 2.63
C ASP A 223 -17.98 14.05 1.10
N LYS A 224 -17.52 13.04 0.36
CA LYS A 224 -17.45 13.09 -1.11
C LYS A 224 -18.52 12.22 -1.74
N THR A 225 -19.08 12.70 -2.86
CA THR A 225 -20.00 11.97 -3.71
C THR A 225 -19.42 11.81 -5.10
N LEU A 226 -19.85 10.78 -5.83
CA LEU A 226 -19.54 10.65 -7.25
C LEU A 226 -20.34 11.72 -8.03
N ASP A 227 -19.66 12.37 -8.96
CA ASP A 227 -20.33 13.29 -9.89
C ASP A 227 -21.19 12.54 -10.92
N ALA A 228 -21.89 13.28 -11.79
CA ALA A 228 -22.72 12.70 -12.85
C ALA A 228 -21.96 11.77 -13.80
N ASN A 229 -20.63 11.95 -13.92
CA ASN A 229 -19.74 11.12 -14.73
C ASN A 229 -19.18 9.92 -13.98
N GLY A 230 -19.57 9.71 -12.71
CA GLY A 230 -19.06 8.65 -11.86
C GLY A 230 -17.63 8.90 -11.37
N VAL A 231 -17.19 10.15 -11.27
CA VAL A 231 -15.85 10.52 -10.81
C VAL A 231 -15.93 11.13 -9.42
N MET A 232 -14.96 10.77 -8.58
CA MET A 232 -14.76 11.34 -7.26
C MET A 232 -13.29 11.66 -7.08
N LYS A 233 -12.98 12.94 -6.85
CA LYS A 233 -11.61 13.42 -6.64
C LYS A 233 -11.49 14.10 -5.29
N THR A 234 -10.39 13.86 -4.60
CA THR A 234 -10.07 14.57 -3.37
C THR A 234 -8.56 14.56 -3.12
N ASN A 235 -8.12 15.46 -2.27
CA ASN A 235 -6.77 15.48 -1.75
C ASN A 235 -6.83 15.59 -0.22
N THR A 236 -5.94 14.87 0.45
CA THR A 236 -5.88 14.90 1.90
C THR A 236 -4.49 14.47 2.39
N ILE A 237 -4.21 14.75 3.64
CA ILE A 237 -2.99 14.26 4.30
C ILE A 237 -3.17 12.76 4.53
N GLY A 238 -2.18 12.00 4.13
CA GLY A 238 -2.09 10.56 4.39
C GLY A 238 -0.80 10.21 5.13
N TYR A 239 -0.73 8.99 5.59
CA TYR A 239 0.45 8.45 6.25
C TYR A 239 0.80 7.11 5.62
N ARG A 240 2.11 6.80 5.54
CA ARG A 240 2.57 5.47 5.16
C ARG A 240 3.43 4.87 6.25
N TYR A 241 3.23 3.57 6.48
CA TYR A 241 4.06 2.72 7.31
C TYR A 241 4.43 1.51 6.46
N ILE A 242 5.72 1.27 6.29
CA ILE A 242 6.16 0.19 5.40
C ILE A 242 7.23 -0.63 6.10
N PHE A 243 7.13 -1.93 5.94
CA PHE A 243 8.15 -2.88 6.33
C PHE A 243 8.66 -3.62 5.10
N HIS A 244 9.96 -3.50 4.85
CA HIS A 244 10.63 -4.26 3.80
C HIS A 244 11.60 -5.26 4.41
N ILE A 245 11.71 -6.41 3.76
CA ILE A 245 12.79 -7.37 3.96
C ILE A 245 13.62 -7.44 2.69
N GLY A 246 14.94 -7.48 2.80
CA GLY A 246 15.80 -7.42 1.62
C GLY A 246 17.16 -8.07 1.80
N PHE A 247 17.89 -8.10 0.69
CA PHE A 247 19.24 -8.64 0.59
C PHE A 247 20.19 -7.53 0.12
N ASN A 248 21.26 -7.32 0.90
CA ASN A 248 22.29 -6.33 0.69
C ASN A 248 23.51 -6.95 -0.02
N PHE A 249 23.97 -6.34 -1.15
CA PHE A 249 25.06 -6.88 -1.99
C PHE A 249 25.91 -5.80 -2.69
#